data_cf3c4ee2cc88bbbae79e18f41c8f6263
#
_entry.id   cf3c4ee2cc88bbbae79e18f41c8f6263
#
_cell.length_a   1.000
_cell.length_b   1.000
_cell.length_c   1.000
_cell.angle_alpha   90.00
_cell.angle_beta   90.00
_cell.angle_gamma   90.00
#
_symmetry.space_group_name_H-M   'P 1'
#
loop_
_entity.id
_entity.type
_entity.pdbx_description
1 polymer ?
#
loop_
_entity_poly.entity_id
_entity_poly.type
_entity_poly.pdbx_seq_one_letter_code
_entity_poly.pdbx_strand_id
1 'polypeptide(L)'
;MLLKSLEFFLAVAESGSFSFAAQKMCTVQSNITSHVKKLEEELGVILLNRHNPVTLTNAGHQLHSYAVQMIALHNKAKTIFREGDIDPNETIRLGSMETTAAIRLPQLLNECMQQHPNLPLELQTHPTGYLLNAVQQGEVDCAFVASKYVIPELYSFPVWQEQLVLVCPKQQIIFPDIATLAKTRFIAFRQGCSYRHAIELFLNDHSVPPSQIMEMGSLDGIVSCVELGVGFALLPKSYLNKVADKVSLSCFEINTESAHFTTYLVAQPPETWGSNLKQFICFIEQQFIQKCA
;
A
#
# COMPACT_ATOMS: atom_id res chain seq x y z
N MET A 1 -9.87 -27.46 11.69
CA MET A 1 -8.69 -26.76 11.14
C MET A 1 -7.89 -26.13 12.28
N LEU A 2 -6.61 -26.49 12.43
CA LEU A 2 -5.73 -25.97 13.48
C LEU A 2 -4.93 -24.79 12.96
N LEU A 3 -4.82 -23.71 13.73
CA LEU A 3 -3.97 -22.55 13.37
C LEU A 3 -2.54 -22.97 13.06
N LYS A 4 -1.97 -23.90 13.82
CA LYS A 4 -0.63 -24.45 13.58
C LYS A 4 -0.48 -25.10 12.20
N SER A 5 -1.55 -25.74 11.70
CA SER A 5 -1.55 -26.32 10.35
C SER A 5 -1.55 -25.24 9.28
N LEU A 6 -2.22 -24.09 9.51
CA LEU A 6 -2.18 -22.93 8.62
C LEU A 6 -0.80 -22.27 8.63
N GLU A 7 -0.17 -22.09 9.79
CA GLU A 7 1.20 -21.56 9.88
C GLU A 7 2.20 -22.42 9.07
N PHE A 8 2.12 -23.73 9.21
CA PHE A 8 2.98 -24.64 8.47
C PHE A 8 2.71 -24.64 6.96
N PHE A 9 1.42 -24.58 6.58
CA PHE A 9 1.03 -24.42 5.18
C PHE A 9 1.62 -23.16 4.56
N LEU A 10 1.49 -22.00 5.23
CA LEU A 10 2.08 -20.73 4.76
C LEU A 10 3.60 -20.79 4.67
N ALA A 11 4.26 -21.34 5.69
CA ALA A 11 5.72 -21.48 5.68
C ALA A 11 6.24 -22.33 4.49
N VAL A 12 5.50 -23.40 4.11
CA VAL A 12 5.84 -24.21 2.93
C VAL A 12 5.54 -23.45 1.63
N ALA A 13 4.42 -22.74 1.56
CA ALA A 13 4.06 -21.94 0.39
C ALA A 13 5.08 -20.83 0.09
N GLU A 14 5.56 -20.13 1.15
CA GLU A 14 6.57 -19.08 1.03
C GLU A 14 7.94 -19.62 0.64
N SER A 15 8.35 -20.72 1.25
CA SER A 15 9.70 -21.27 1.07
C SER A 15 9.86 -22.18 -0.15
N GLY A 16 8.76 -22.67 -0.73
CA GLY A 16 8.77 -23.66 -1.80
C GLY A 16 9.35 -25.03 -1.40
N SER A 17 9.52 -25.29 -0.09
CA SER A 17 10.20 -26.50 0.41
C SER A 17 9.75 -26.89 1.82
N PHE A 18 9.32 -28.14 2.00
CA PHE A 18 8.99 -28.68 3.31
C PHE A 18 10.19 -28.71 4.28
N SER A 19 11.38 -28.99 3.77
CA SER A 19 12.60 -29.05 4.58
C SER A 19 13.02 -27.66 5.08
N PHE A 20 12.97 -26.66 4.19
CA PHE A 20 13.31 -25.28 4.55
C PHE A 20 12.26 -24.68 5.49
N ALA A 21 10.98 -24.94 5.25
CA ALA A 21 9.91 -24.55 6.16
C ALA A 21 10.11 -25.16 7.56
N ALA A 22 10.53 -26.44 7.66
CA ALA A 22 10.80 -27.10 8.93
C ALA A 22 11.96 -26.43 9.69
N GLN A 23 13.01 -26.06 9.00
CA GLN A 23 14.13 -25.31 9.57
C GLN A 23 13.69 -23.93 10.08
N LYS A 24 12.95 -23.18 9.26
CA LYS A 24 12.40 -21.84 9.61
C LYS A 24 11.48 -21.90 10.85
N MET A 25 10.67 -22.97 10.96
CA MET A 25 9.70 -23.16 12.05
C MET A 25 10.27 -23.94 13.25
N CYS A 26 11.58 -24.18 13.31
CA CYS A 26 12.26 -24.91 14.38
C CYS A 26 11.60 -26.27 14.69
N THR A 27 11.27 -27.05 13.64
CA THR A 27 10.59 -28.35 13.76
C THR A 27 11.16 -29.36 12.76
N VAL A 28 10.65 -30.60 12.76
CA VAL A 28 11.04 -31.63 11.80
C VAL A 28 10.10 -31.65 10.60
N GLN A 29 10.61 -31.99 9.42
CA GLN A 29 9.84 -32.02 8.17
C GLN A 29 8.61 -32.93 8.25
N SER A 30 8.70 -34.07 8.93
CA SER A 30 7.59 -35.00 9.13
C SER A 30 6.40 -34.36 9.85
N ASN A 31 6.66 -33.48 10.81
CA ASN A 31 5.63 -32.73 11.52
C ASN A 31 4.87 -31.78 10.59
N ILE A 32 5.57 -30.97 9.79
CA ILE A 32 4.95 -30.07 8.81
C ILE A 32 4.15 -30.88 7.80
N THR A 33 4.73 -31.96 7.26
CA THR A 33 4.06 -32.82 6.29
C THR A 33 2.75 -33.41 6.85
N SER A 34 2.77 -33.88 8.11
CA SER A 34 1.59 -34.41 8.78
C SER A 34 0.51 -33.36 8.97
N HIS A 35 0.86 -32.13 9.38
CA HIS A 35 -0.08 -31.04 9.58
C HIS A 35 -0.71 -30.57 8.26
N VAL A 36 0.08 -30.41 7.21
CA VAL A 36 -0.42 -30.03 5.89
C VAL A 36 -1.32 -31.14 5.32
N LYS A 37 -0.93 -32.41 5.46
CA LYS A 37 -1.75 -33.54 5.00
C LYS A 37 -3.10 -33.58 5.72
N LYS A 38 -3.14 -33.41 7.05
CA LYS A 38 -4.38 -33.35 7.82
C LYS A 38 -5.25 -32.16 7.39
N LEU A 39 -4.65 -31.02 7.04
CA LEU A 39 -5.38 -29.85 6.53
C LEU A 39 -6.01 -30.13 5.16
N GLU A 40 -5.27 -30.79 4.24
CA GLU A 40 -5.77 -31.22 2.95
C GLU A 40 -6.92 -32.26 3.08
N GLU A 41 -6.75 -33.22 4.00
CA GLU A 41 -7.79 -34.24 4.31
C GLU A 41 -9.06 -33.61 4.89
N GLU A 42 -8.92 -32.64 5.81
CA GLU A 42 -10.06 -31.94 6.42
C GLU A 42 -10.84 -31.10 5.40
N LEU A 43 -10.14 -30.45 4.47
CA LEU A 43 -10.74 -29.61 3.43
C LEU A 43 -11.18 -30.40 2.19
N GLY A 44 -10.75 -31.65 2.08
CA GLY A 44 -11.05 -32.52 0.93
C GLY A 44 -10.39 -32.11 -0.38
N VAL A 45 -9.35 -31.27 -0.33
CA VAL A 45 -8.64 -30.74 -1.51
C VAL A 45 -7.13 -30.73 -1.31
N ILE A 46 -6.39 -30.87 -2.41
CA ILE A 46 -4.94 -30.74 -2.42
C ILE A 46 -4.60 -29.24 -2.49
N LEU A 47 -3.78 -28.77 -1.57
CA LEU A 47 -3.38 -27.36 -1.45
C LEU A 47 -2.01 -27.08 -2.08
N LEU A 48 -1.12 -28.08 -2.09
CA LEU A 48 0.26 -27.96 -2.55
C LEU A 48 0.60 -28.97 -3.65
N ASN A 49 1.18 -28.50 -4.73
CA ASN A 49 1.85 -29.35 -5.72
C ASN A 49 3.24 -29.73 -5.15
N ARG A 50 3.45 -31.03 -4.91
CA ARG A 50 4.65 -31.54 -4.23
C ARG A 50 5.84 -31.75 -5.18
N HIS A 51 5.86 -31.06 -6.34
CA HIS A 51 7.04 -31.01 -7.19
C HIS A 51 8.09 -30.06 -6.61
N ASN A 52 9.33 -30.19 -7.03
CA ASN A 52 10.39 -29.28 -6.58
C ASN A 52 10.61 -28.17 -7.63
N PRO A 53 10.35 -26.87 -7.32
CA PRO A 53 9.88 -26.34 -6.03
C PRO A 53 8.39 -26.65 -5.76
N VAL A 54 8.02 -26.70 -4.47
CA VAL A 54 6.62 -26.83 -4.05
C VAL A 54 5.86 -25.55 -4.40
N THR A 55 4.69 -25.69 -5.01
CA THR A 55 3.85 -24.57 -5.43
C THR A 55 2.42 -24.72 -4.93
N LEU A 56 1.67 -23.62 -4.85
CA LEU A 56 0.25 -23.66 -4.52
C LEU A 56 -0.58 -24.21 -5.67
N THR A 57 -1.63 -24.97 -5.34
CA THR A 57 -2.75 -25.25 -6.25
C THR A 57 -3.71 -24.06 -6.30
N ASN A 58 -4.73 -24.07 -7.17
CA ASN A 58 -5.78 -23.06 -7.14
C ASN A 58 -6.51 -23.00 -5.78
N ALA A 59 -6.79 -24.15 -5.16
CA ALA A 59 -7.35 -24.22 -3.81
C ALA A 59 -6.34 -23.71 -2.76
N GLY A 60 -5.05 -23.99 -2.95
CA GLY A 60 -3.97 -23.46 -2.12
C GLY A 60 -3.89 -21.93 -2.17
N HIS A 61 -4.03 -21.32 -3.34
CA HIS A 61 -4.08 -19.85 -3.47
C HIS A 61 -5.28 -19.24 -2.74
N GLN A 62 -6.45 -19.88 -2.85
CA GLN A 62 -7.64 -19.43 -2.13
C GLN A 62 -7.45 -19.54 -0.60
N LEU A 63 -6.97 -20.68 -0.11
CA LEU A 63 -6.73 -20.85 1.32
C LEU A 63 -5.63 -19.92 1.84
N HIS A 64 -4.60 -19.64 1.04
CA HIS A 64 -3.48 -18.78 1.43
C HIS A 64 -3.97 -17.41 1.93
N SER A 65 -4.85 -16.75 1.19
CA SER A 65 -5.41 -15.45 1.56
C SER A 65 -6.18 -15.51 2.88
N TYR A 66 -7.00 -16.55 3.09
CA TYR A 66 -7.73 -16.75 4.36
C TYR A 66 -6.80 -17.15 5.51
N ALA A 67 -5.78 -17.97 5.26
CA ALA A 67 -4.83 -18.40 6.28
C ALA A 67 -4.04 -17.22 6.86
N VAL A 68 -3.57 -16.30 6.00
CA VAL A 68 -2.90 -15.05 6.42
C VAL A 68 -3.81 -14.24 7.34
N GLN A 69 -5.09 -14.05 6.95
CA GLN A 69 -6.06 -13.29 7.74
C GLN A 69 -6.37 -13.96 9.09
N MET A 70 -6.57 -15.28 9.12
CA MET A 70 -6.84 -16.02 10.36
C MET A 70 -5.68 -15.95 11.34
N ILE A 71 -4.43 -16.06 10.86
CA ILE A 71 -3.25 -15.96 11.69
C ILE A 71 -3.06 -14.52 12.19
N ALA A 72 -3.25 -13.53 11.32
CA ALA A 72 -3.19 -12.13 11.72
C ALA A 72 -4.24 -11.81 12.81
N LEU A 73 -5.48 -12.25 12.62
CA LEU A 73 -6.55 -12.06 13.60
C LEU A 73 -6.27 -12.78 14.93
N HIS A 74 -5.74 -14.02 14.88
CA HIS A 74 -5.35 -14.76 16.06
C HIS A 74 -4.23 -14.05 16.85
N ASN A 75 -3.20 -13.58 16.16
CA ASN A 75 -2.10 -12.84 16.78
C ASN A 75 -2.60 -11.54 17.40
N LYS A 76 -3.48 -10.82 16.69
CA LYS A 76 -4.12 -9.60 17.18
C LYS A 76 -4.93 -9.86 18.45
N ALA A 77 -5.74 -10.92 18.48
CA ALA A 77 -6.49 -11.31 19.67
C ALA A 77 -5.55 -11.61 20.86
N LYS A 78 -4.43 -12.30 20.61
CA LYS A 78 -3.41 -12.53 21.65
C LYS A 78 -2.80 -11.25 22.20
N THR A 79 -2.51 -10.27 21.33
CA THR A 79 -1.94 -8.98 21.73
C THR A 79 -2.90 -8.19 22.63
N ILE A 80 -4.22 -8.19 22.31
CA ILE A 80 -5.25 -7.50 23.12
C ILE A 80 -5.32 -8.05 24.55
N PHE A 81 -5.15 -9.37 24.71
CA PHE A 81 -5.27 -10.04 26.02
C PHE A 81 -3.93 -10.20 26.78
N ARG A 82 -2.82 -9.78 26.20
CA ARG A 82 -1.53 -9.65 26.85
C ARG A 82 -1.40 -8.28 27.50
N GLU A 83 -2.32 -7.93 28.41
CA GLU A 83 -2.20 -6.74 29.24
C GLU A 83 -0.90 -6.86 30.10
N GLY A 84 0.08 -6.03 29.78
CA GLY A 84 1.32 -5.90 30.55
C GLY A 84 2.64 -6.20 29.83
N ASP A 85 2.65 -7.01 28.79
CA ASP A 85 3.84 -7.23 27.97
C ASP A 85 3.76 -6.36 26.70
N ILE A 86 4.39 -5.19 26.78
CA ILE A 86 4.82 -4.46 25.60
C ILE A 86 5.83 -5.39 24.93
N ASP A 87 5.46 -6.03 23.80
CA ASP A 87 6.47 -6.66 22.98
C ASP A 87 7.27 -5.53 22.28
N PRO A 88 8.45 -5.18 22.79
CA PRO A 88 9.23 -4.10 22.20
C PRO A 88 9.69 -4.43 20.78
N ASN A 89 9.52 -5.69 20.35
CA ASN A 89 9.87 -6.17 19.02
C ASN A 89 8.66 -6.27 18.07
N GLU A 90 7.44 -5.86 18.50
CA GLU A 90 6.29 -5.81 17.61
C GLU A 90 6.55 -4.82 16.47
N THR A 91 6.86 -5.34 15.29
CA THR A 91 7.15 -4.52 14.11
C THR A 91 5.85 -3.93 13.55
N ILE A 92 5.83 -2.60 13.37
CA ILE A 92 4.72 -1.90 12.70
C ILE A 92 4.85 -2.15 11.19
N ARG A 93 3.85 -2.77 10.61
CA ARG A 93 3.72 -2.93 9.15
C ARG A 93 3.01 -1.71 8.59
N LEU A 94 3.80 -0.78 8.06
CA LEU A 94 3.31 0.47 7.49
C LEU A 94 3.12 0.34 5.98
N GLY A 95 1.91 0.59 5.50
CA GLY A 95 1.62 0.74 4.08
C GLY A 95 1.73 2.19 3.63
N SER A 96 2.13 2.45 2.38
CA SER A 96 2.09 3.79 1.81
C SER A 96 1.88 3.77 0.32
N MET A 97 1.24 4.82 -0.20
CA MET A 97 1.34 5.09 -1.64
C MET A 97 2.76 5.47 -2.02
N GLU A 98 3.17 5.14 -3.25
CA GLU A 98 4.51 5.46 -3.76
C GLU A 98 4.84 6.95 -3.70
N THR A 99 3.91 7.81 -4.10
CA THR A 99 4.10 9.27 -4.05
C THR A 99 4.35 9.78 -2.63
N THR A 100 3.58 9.31 -1.65
CA THR A 100 3.75 9.67 -0.23
C THR A 100 5.07 9.13 0.30
N ALA A 101 5.42 7.88 -0.02
CA ALA A 101 6.70 7.27 0.36
C ALA A 101 7.90 8.02 -0.20
N ALA A 102 7.80 8.54 -1.45
CA ALA A 102 8.89 9.28 -2.08
C ALA A 102 9.07 10.71 -1.55
N ILE A 103 7.97 11.38 -1.14
CA ILE A 103 7.99 12.83 -0.89
C ILE A 103 7.92 13.16 0.60
N ARG A 104 6.93 12.60 1.29
CA ARG A 104 6.50 13.00 2.63
C ARG A 104 7.07 12.12 3.73
N LEU A 105 7.05 10.83 3.50
CA LEU A 105 7.42 9.84 4.50
C LEU A 105 8.87 9.94 4.98
N PRO A 106 9.88 10.16 4.11
CA PRO A 106 11.27 10.16 4.56
C PRO A 106 11.55 11.16 5.68
N GLN A 107 11.01 12.37 5.58
CA GLN A 107 11.17 13.37 6.64
C GLN A 107 10.41 12.96 7.91
N LEU A 108 9.17 12.52 7.77
CA LEU A 108 8.34 12.10 8.89
C LEU A 108 8.95 10.92 9.65
N LEU A 109 9.47 9.92 8.93
CA LEU A 109 10.14 8.78 9.53
C LEU A 109 11.44 9.17 10.22
N ASN A 110 12.23 10.10 9.64
CA ASN A 110 13.42 10.62 10.29
C ASN A 110 13.09 11.30 11.62
N GLU A 111 12.06 12.17 11.66
CA GLU A 111 11.59 12.83 12.87
C GLU A 111 11.07 11.81 13.92
N CYS A 112 10.35 10.77 13.45
CA CYS A 112 9.88 9.68 14.30
C CYS A 112 11.03 8.88 14.92
N MET A 113 12.02 8.47 14.10
CA MET A 113 13.17 7.70 14.56
C MET A 113 14.10 8.48 15.50
N GLN A 114 14.13 9.83 15.41
CA GLN A 114 14.85 10.67 16.38
C GLN A 114 14.19 10.65 17.76
N GLN A 115 12.86 10.61 17.83
CA GLN A 115 12.12 10.55 19.10
C GLN A 115 11.95 9.11 19.62
N HIS A 116 11.87 8.15 18.71
CA HIS A 116 11.61 6.73 18.99
C HIS A 116 12.62 5.82 18.25
N PRO A 117 13.91 5.84 18.62
CA PRO A 117 14.98 5.18 17.85
C PRO A 117 14.86 3.65 17.77
N ASN A 118 14.13 3.04 18.70
CA ASN A 118 13.95 1.59 18.78
C ASN A 118 12.58 1.12 18.24
N LEU A 119 11.80 2.00 17.59
CA LEU A 119 10.48 1.63 17.07
C LEU A 119 10.66 0.78 15.79
N PRO A 120 10.35 -0.53 15.83
CA PRO A 120 10.54 -1.38 14.66
C PRO A 120 9.44 -1.12 13.65
N LEU A 121 9.84 -0.79 12.41
CA LEU A 121 8.94 -0.41 11.34
C LEU A 121 9.34 -1.08 10.02
N GLU A 122 8.38 -1.70 9.35
CA GLU A 122 8.51 -2.25 8.00
C GLU A 122 7.60 -1.48 7.06
N LEU A 123 8.17 -0.93 5.98
CA LEU A 123 7.44 -0.14 4.99
C LEU A 123 7.21 -0.95 3.71
N GLN A 124 5.96 -0.93 3.22
CA GLN A 124 5.61 -1.44 1.91
C GLN A 124 4.80 -0.43 1.10
N THR A 125 4.97 -0.42 -0.22
CA THR A 125 4.27 0.51 -1.10
C THR A 125 3.29 -0.21 -2.01
N HIS A 126 2.04 0.28 -2.02
CA HIS A 126 0.96 -0.26 -2.84
C HIS A 126 -0.06 0.84 -3.21
N PRO A 127 -0.92 0.61 -4.22
CA PRO A 127 -2.04 1.50 -4.51
C PRO A 127 -3.04 1.60 -3.36
N THR A 128 -3.73 2.74 -3.25
CA THR A 128 -4.74 3.01 -2.20
C THR A 128 -5.74 1.87 -2.01
N GLY A 129 -6.31 1.33 -3.09
CA GLY A 129 -7.30 0.26 -2.99
C GLY A 129 -6.76 -1.02 -2.34
N TYR A 130 -5.50 -1.40 -2.66
CA TYR A 130 -4.84 -2.52 -1.99
C TYR A 130 -4.60 -2.21 -0.50
N LEU A 131 -4.06 -1.02 -0.19
CA LEU A 131 -3.74 -0.63 1.18
C LEU A 131 -4.96 -0.61 2.09
N LEU A 132 -6.10 -0.12 1.61
CA LEU A 132 -7.34 -0.14 2.37
C LEU A 132 -7.79 -1.56 2.72
N ASN A 133 -7.75 -2.47 1.74
CA ASN A 133 -8.05 -3.87 1.98
C ASN A 133 -7.04 -4.50 2.95
N ALA A 134 -5.75 -4.23 2.78
CA ALA A 134 -4.69 -4.76 3.63
C ALA A 134 -4.82 -4.30 5.10
N VAL A 135 -5.23 -3.04 5.34
CA VAL A 135 -5.55 -2.55 6.69
C VAL A 135 -6.79 -3.25 7.25
N GLN A 136 -7.87 -3.36 6.47
CA GLN A 136 -9.09 -4.06 6.91
C GLN A 136 -8.84 -5.52 7.26
N GLN A 137 -7.95 -6.17 6.52
CA GLN A 137 -7.59 -7.59 6.73
C GLN A 137 -6.48 -7.79 7.77
N GLY A 138 -5.87 -6.70 8.26
CA GLY A 138 -4.76 -6.78 9.21
C GLY A 138 -3.44 -7.28 8.61
N GLU A 139 -3.28 -7.20 7.28
CA GLU A 139 -2.02 -7.48 6.60
C GLU A 139 -0.99 -6.36 6.84
N VAL A 140 -1.46 -5.11 6.94
CA VAL A 140 -0.71 -3.95 7.45
C VAL A 140 -1.44 -3.35 8.65
N ASP A 141 -0.70 -2.74 9.55
CA ASP A 141 -1.25 -2.18 10.80
C ASP A 141 -1.81 -0.77 10.59
N CYS A 142 -1.16 0.01 9.73
CA CYS A 142 -1.64 1.31 9.28
C CYS A 142 -1.13 1.63 7.87
N ALA A 143 -1.76 2.60 7.20
CA ALA A 143 -1.34 3.00 5.86
C ALA A 143 -1.60 4.49 5.58
N PHE A 144 -0.74 5.09 4.75
CA PHE A 144 -1.00 6.40 4.15
C PHE A 144 -1.69 6.22 2.79
N VAL A 145 -2.91 6.72 2.67
CA VAL A 145 -3.78 6.58 1.48
C VAL A 145 -4.32 7.92 1.04
N ALA A 146 -4.48 8.14 -0.28
CA ALA A 146 -5.16 9.32 -0.79
C ALA A 146 -6.65 9.06 -0.94
N SER A 147 -7.47 9.92 -0.35
CA SER A 147 -8.91 9.89 -0.49
C SER A 147 -9.48 11.30 -0.52
N LYS A 148 -10.66 11.46 -1.10
CA LYS A 148 -11.45 12.69 -1.00
C LYS A 148 -12.26 12.76 0.30
N TYR A 149 -12.55 11.61 0.88
CA TYR A 149 -13.43 11.45 2.02
C TYR A 149 -12.78 10.58 3.09
N VAL A 150 -13.26 10.74 4.31
CA VAL A 150 -12.94 9.84 5.43
C VAL A 150 -13.35 8.41 5.06
N ILE A 151 -12.51 7.44 5.39
CA ILE A 151 -12.76 6.02 5.08
C ILE A 151 -13.69 5.45 6.16
N PRO A 152 -14.89 4.99 5.81
CA PRO A 152 -15.79 4.38 6.78
C PRO A 152 -15.14 3.15 7.46
N GLU A 153 -15.51 2.91 8.71
CA GLU A 153 -15.09 1.74 9.51
C GLU A 153 -13.58 1.67 9.86
N LEU A 154 -12.77 2.63 9.37
CA LEU A 154 -11.37 2.74 9.74
C LEU A 154 -11.12 4.02 10.53
N TYR A 155 -10.17 3.97 11.47
CA TYR A 155 -9.56 5.19 11.98
C TYR A 155 -8.93 5.93 10.78
N SER A 156 -9.21 7.23 10.66
CA SER A 156 -8.74 8.06 9.55
C SER A 156 -8.32 9.44 10.06
N PHE A 157 -7.02 9.69 10.07
CA PHE A 157 -6.45 10.97 10.48
C PHE A 157 -5.92 11.72 9.25
N PRO A 158 -6.38 12.96 8.95
CA PRO A 158 -5.91 13.74 7.82
C PRO A 158 -4.49 14.26 8.08
N VAL A 159 -3.58 14.00 7.14
CA VAL A 159 -2.16 14.33 7.30
C VAL A 159 -1.70 15.40 6.32
N TRP A 160 -1.95 15.22 5.03
CA TRP A 160 -1.53 16.18 4.00
C TRP A 160 -2.64 16.46 3.00
N GLN A 161 -2.69 17.72 2.55
CA GLN A 161 -3.49 18.11 1.38
C GLN A 161 -2.61 18.03 0.14
N GLU A 162 -3.13 17.42 -0.93
CA GLU A 162 -2.44 17.26 -2.19
C GLU A 162 -3.31 17.79 -3.33
N GLN A 163 -2.71 18.60 -4.20
CA GLN A 163 -3.30 19.05 -5.45
C GLN A 163 -2.59 18.37 -6.61
N LEU A 164 -3.35 17.73 -7.48
CA LEU A 164 -2.83 17.20 -8.74
C LEU A 164 -2.80 18.32 -9.77
N VAL A 165 -1.76 18.28 -10.60
CA VAL A 165 -1.60 19.18 -11.76
C VAL A 165 -1.40 18.33 -13.01
N LEU A 166 -1.80 18.87 -14.16
CA LEU A 166 -1.53 18.26 -15.46
C LEU A 166 -0.07 18.51 -15.80
N VAL A 167 0.66 17.44 -16.09
CA VAL A 167 2.08 17.45 -16.42
C VAL A 167 2.25 17.08 -17.88
N CYS A 168 2.94 17.94 -18.62
CA CYS A 168 3.17 17.82 -20.04
C CYS A 168 4.66 17.98 -20.37
N PRO A 169 5.10 17.57 -21.57
CA PRO A 169 6.45 17.91 -22.07
C PRO A 169 6.65 19.43 -22.08
N LYS A 170 7.88 19.89 -21.90
CA LYS A 170 8.23 21.32 -21.84
C LYS A 170 7.74 22.15 -23.04
N GLN A 171 7.63 21.51 -24.20
CA GLN A 171 7.16 22.14 -25.44
C GLN A 171 5.68 22.54 -25.40
N GLN A 172 4.91 21.91 -24.51
CA GLN A 172 3.49 22.24 -24.26
C GLN A 172 3.42 23.49 -23.37
N ILE A 173 3.37 24.69 -23.98
CA ILE A 173 3.41 25.97 -23.26
C ILE A 173 2.04 26.54 -22.88
N ILE A 174 0.96 26.01 -23.44
CA ILE A 174 -0.42 26.37 -23.10
C ILE A 174 -1.18 25.13 -22.66
N PHE A 175 -2.25 25.31 -21.88
CA PHE A 175 -3.12 24.21 -21.51
C PHE A 175 -3.65 23.50 -22.76
N PRO A 176 -3.54 22.16 -22.87
CA PRO A 176 -3.94 21.43 -24.07
C PRO A 176 -5.46 21.51 -24.29
N ASP A 177 -5.85 21.73 -25.54
CA ASP A 177 -7.26 21.67 -25.95
C ASP A 177 -7.80 20.23 -25.97
N ILE A 178 -9.12 20.09 -26.11
CA ILE A 178 -9.81 18.79 -26.12
C ILE A 178 -9.28 17.88 -27.23
N ALA A 179 -8.95 18.45 -28.41
CA ALA A 179 -8.45 17.68 -29.53
C ALA A 179 -7.05 17.10 -29.24
N THR A 180 -6.21 17.85 -28.56
CA THR A 180 -4.89 17.42 -28.08
C THR A 180 -5.02 16.34 -26.99
N LEU A 181 -5.88 16.57 -25.98
CA LEU A 181 -6.15 15.59 -24.93
C LEU A 181 -6.66 14.26 -25.51
N ALA A 182 -7.56 14.30 -26.48
CA ALA A 182 -8.14 13.11 -27.11
C ALA A 182 -7.12 12.28 -27.93
N LYS A 183 -6.05 12.91 -28.41
CA LYS A 183 -4.99 12.25 -29.19
C LYS A 183 -3.80 11.84 -28.35
N THR A 184 -3.67 12.39 -27.14
CA THR A 184 -2.50 12.18 -26.28
C THR A 184 -2.73 11.00 -25.35
N ARG A 185 -1.70 10.17 -25.18
CA ARG A 185 -1.68 9.11 -24.17
C ARG A 185 -1.50 9.70 -22.80
N PHE A 186 -2.16 9.11 -21.79
CA PHE A 186 -1.94 9.43 -20.40
C PHE A 186 -1.10 8.34 -19.74
N ILE A 187 -0.05 8.75 -19.02
CA ILE A 187 0.80 7.86 -18.25
C ILE A 187 0.29 7.88 -16.81
N ALA A 188 -0.09 6.73 -16.27
CA ALA A 188 -0.73 6.63 -14.97
C ALA A 188 -0.16 5.49 -14.14
N PHE A 189 -0.34 5.54 -12.84
CA PHE A 189 -0.10 4.41 -11.95
C PHE A 189 -1.05 3.24 -12.25
N ARG A 190 -0.76 2.11 -11.60
CA ARG A 190 -1.55 0.88 -11.70
C ARG A 190 -3.00 1.08 -11.28
N GLN A 191 -3.86 0.20 -11.74
CA GLN A 191 -5.26 0.18 -11.33
C GLN A 191 -5.38 0.09 -9.79
N GLY A 192 -6.40 0.77 -9.22
CA GLY A 192 -6.56 0.93 -7.76
C GLY A 192 -5.82 2.14 -7.17
N CYS A 193 -5.04 2.90 -7.97
CA CYS A 193 -4.47 4.16 -7.55
C CYS A 193 -5.49 5.30 -7.65
N SER A 194 -5.65 6.09 -6.59
CA SER A 194 -6.56 7.24 -6.56
C SER A 194 -6.21 8.30 -7.62
N TYR A 195 -4.94 8.48 -7.93
CA TYR A 195 -4.51 9.45 -8.95
C TYR A 195 -4.78 8.95 -10.37
N ARG A 196 -4.75 7.63 -10.60
CA ARG A 196 -5.25 7.08 -11.87
C ARG A 196 -6.73 7.34 -12.06
N HIS A 197 -7.52 7.15 -11.01
CA HIS A 197 -8.94 7.47 -11.06
C HIS A 197 -9.18 8.97 -11.31
N ALA A 198 -8.33 9.85 -10.77
CA ALA A 198 -8.38 11.27 -11.08
C ALA A 198 -8.15 11.58 -12.57
N ILE A 199 -7.24 10.84 -13.25
CA ILE A 199 -7.05 10.96 -14.70
C ILE A 199 -8.33 10.56 -15.45
N GLU A 200 -8.95 9.46 -15.04
CA GLU A 200 -10.20 8.97 -15.67
C GLU A 200 -11.33 10.02 -15.53
N LEU A 201 -11.48 10.62 -14.34
CA LEU A 201 -12.42 11.69 -14.10
C LEU A 201 -12.09 12.95 -14.92
N PHE A 202 -10.82 13.37 -14.93
CA PHE A 202 -10.35 14.51 -15.70
C PHE A 202 -10.66 14.36 -17.20
N LEU A 203 -10.40 13.19 -17.76
CA LEU A 203 -10.71 12.89 -19.17
C LEU A 203 -12.23 12.90 -19.42
N ASN A 204 -13.01 12.35 -18.52
CA ASN A 204 -14.46 12.35 -18.61
C ASN A 204 -15.04 13.76 -18.55
N ASP A 205 -14.54 14.63 -17.66
CA ASP A 205 -14.94 16.03 -17.55
C ASP A 205 -14.70 16.82 -18.85
N HIS A 206 -13.70 16.40 -19.64
CA HIS A 206 -13.36 16.95 -20.94
C HIS A 206 -14.01 16.19 -22.11
N SER A 207 -14.92 15.22 -21.84
CA SER A 207 -15.54 14.36 -22.85
C SER A 207 -14.53 13.56 -23.71
N VAL A 208 -13.37 13.21 -23.11
CA VAL A 208 -12.33 12.40 -23.73
C VAL A 208 -12.40 10.98 -23.19
N PRO A 209 -12.56 9.95 -24.04
CA PRO A 209 -12.59 8.58 -23.59
C PRO A 209 -11.22 8.15 -23.01
N PRO A 210 -11.18 7.41 -21.89
CA PRO A 210 -9.94 7.00 -21.22
C PRO A 210 -9.20 5.84 -21.94
N SER A 211 -9.35 5.75 -23.25
CA SER A 211 -8.87 4.61 -24.07
C SER A 211 -7.35 4.55 -24.25
N GLN A 212 -6.61 5.58 -23.82
CA GLN A 212 -5.16 5.69 -24.06
C GLN A 212 -4.37 5.86 -22.76
N ILE A 213 -4.73 5.14 -21.70
CA ILE A 213 -3.95 5.15 -20.46
C ILE A 213 -2.87 4.07 -20.55
N MET A 214 -1.61 4.49 -20.46
CA MET A 214 -0.44 3.63 -20.32
C MET A 214 -0.07 3.50 -18.85
N GLU A 215 0.02 2.26 -18.38
CA GLU A 215 0.34 1.98 -16.98
C GLU A 215 1.86 1.97 -16.76
N MET A 216 2.29 2.65 -15.71
CA MET A 216 3.68 2.71 -15.28
C MET A 216 3.77 2.48 -13.78
N GLY A 217 4.69 1.61 -13.35
CA GLY A 217 4.82 1.17 -11.95
C GLY A 217 5.64 2.12 -11.05
N SER A 218 6.31 3.13 -11.59
CA SER A 218 7.15 4.03 -10.82
C SER A 218 6.93 5.50 -11.19
N LEU A 219 7.06 6.36 -10.18
CA LEU A 219 6.92 7.81 -10.32
C LEU A 219 7.97 8.41 -11.28
N ASP A 220 9.23 7.97 -11.14
CA ASP A 220 10.31 8.41 -12.03
C ASP A 220 10.09 7.96 -13.47
N GLY A 221 9.54 6.76 -13.66
CA GLY A 221 9.17 6.26 -14.99
C GLY A 221 8.05 7.10 -15.63
N ILE A 222 7.05 7.52 -14.87
CA ILE A 222 5.99 8.42 -15.36
C ILE A 222 6.59 9.75 -15.82
N VAL A 223 7.42 10.38 -14.97
CA VAL A 223 8.06 11.66 -15.25
C VAL A 223 8.94 11.58 -16.50
N SER A 224 9.80 10.56 -16.60
CA SER A 224 10.67 10.35 -17.77
C SER A 224 9.87 10.15 -19.07
N CYS A 225 8.76 9.40 -19.01
CA CYS A 225 7.88 9.25 -20.17
C CYS A 225 7.27 10.58 -20.61
N VAL A 226 6.85 11.43 -19.66
CA VAL A 226 6.30 12.75 -19.97
C VAL A 226 7.37 13.67 -20.54
N GLU A 227 8.57 13.71 -19.97
CA GLU A 227 9.70 14.51 -20.49
C GLU A 227 10.03 14.18 -21.94
N LEU A 228 10.03 12.89 -22.27
CA LEU A 228 10.30 12.41 -23.64
C LEU A 228 9.12 12.57 -24.61
N GLY A 229 7.99 13.12 -24.15
CA GLY A 229 6.83 13.37 -25.00
C GLY A 229 5.99 12.13 -25.30
N VAL A 230 6.12 11.06 -24.52
CA VAL A 230 5.31 9.83 -24.69
C VAL A 230 3.83 10.08 -24.37
N GLY A 231 3.54 11.02 -23.43
CA GLY A 231 2.19 11.35 -23.04
C GLY A 231 2.14 12.42 -21.95
N PHE A 232 0.96 12.59 -21.36
CA PHE A 232 0.70 13.48 -20.23
C PHE A 232 0.46 12.67 -18.95
N ALA A 233 0.54 13.33 -17.79
CA ALA A 233 0.23 12.70 -16.52
C ALA A 233 -0.49 13.67 -15.57
N LEU A 234 -1.18 13.15 -14.54
CA LEU A 234 -1.57 13.92 -13.37
C LEU A 234 -0.69 13.52 -12.19
N LEU A 235 0.05 14.47 -11.64
CA LEU A 235 0.98 14.25 -10.53
C LEU A 235 0.77 15.28 -9.42
N PRO A 236 1.10 14.94 -8.16
CA PRO A 236 1.04 15.89 -7.05
C PRO A 236 1.97 17.08 -7.28
N LYS A 237 1.45 18.30 -7.08
CA LYS A 237 2.25 19.54 -7.15
C LYS A 237 3.42 19.51 -6.18
N SER A 238 3.24 18.89 -5.01
CA SER A 238 4.28 18.71 -4.00
C SER A 238 5.49 17.92 -4.52
N TYR A 239 5.26 16.89 -5.35
CA TYR A 239 6.33 16.12 -5.97
C TYR A 239 7.09 16.95 -7.01
N LEU A 240 6.35 17.62 -7.89
CA LEU A 240 6.95 18.42 -8.95
C LEU A 240 7.81 19.55 -8.39
N ASN A 241 7.40 20.19 -7.30
CA ASN A 241 8.20 21.18 -6.60
C ASN A 241 9.52 20.60 -6.08
N LYS A 242 9.53 19.35 -5.64
CA LYS A 242 10.75 18.66 -5.15
C LYS A 242 11.75 18.34 -6.26
N VAL A 243 11.24 18.10 -7.48
CA VAL A 243 12.08 17.67 -8.62
C VAL A 243 12.25 18.78 -9.67
N ALA A 244 11.72 19.98 -9.46
CA ALA A 244 11.67 21.07 -10.42
C ALA A 244 13.03 21.38 -11.09
N ASP A 245 14.13 21.32 -10.32
CA ASP A 245 15.48 21.58 -10.81
C ASP A 245 16.06 20.40 -11.63
N LYS A 246 15.42 19.24 -11.61
CA LYS A 246 15.92 18.01 -12.21
C LYS A 246 15.17 17.58 -13.47
N VAL A 247 13.97 18.13 -13.70
CA VAL A 247 13.08 17.73 -14.79
C VAL A 247 12.65 18.92 -15.62
N SER A 248 12.44 18.69 -16.91
CA SER A 248 12.09 19.74 -17.86
C SER A 248 10.65 19.53 -18.36
N LEU A 249 9.67 20.02 -17.56
CA LEU A 249 8.24 19.79 -17.75
C LEU A 249 7.46 21.10 -17.77
N SER A 250 6.28 21.07 -18.39
CA SER A 250 5.24 22.09 -18.25
C SER A 250 4.15 21.57 -17.32
N CYS A 251 3.72 22.41 -16.38
CA CYS A 251 2.73 22.04 -15.39
C CYS A 251 1.55 22.99 -15.44
N PHE A 252 0.34 22.48 -15.46
CA PHE A 252 -0.88 23.26 -15.51
C PHE A 252 -1.79 22.91 -14.32
N GLU A 253 -2.28 23.91 -13.63
CA GLU A 253 -3.24 23.73 -12.55
C GLU A 253 -4.58 23.23 -13.07
N ILE A 254 -5.21 22.35 -12.32
CA ILE A 254 -6.53 21.82 -12.58
C ILE A 254 -7.43 22.32 -11.44
N ASN A 255 -8.40 23.17 -11.79
CA ASN A 255 -9.32 23.77 -10.82
C ASN A 255 -10.61 22.96 -10.67
N THR A 256 -10.50 21.63 -10.68
CA THR A 256 -11.64 20.75 -10.45
C THR A 256 -11.50 20.06 -9.09
N GLU A 257 -12.62 19.74 -8.48
CA GLU A 257 -12.66 18.99 -7.22
C GLU A 257 -11.99 17.61 -7.34
N SER A 258 -11.94 17.08 -8.57
CA SER A 258 -11.28 15.82 -8.89
C SER A 258 -9.75 15.85 -8.74
N ALA A 259 -9.14 17.03 -8.69
CA ALA A 259 -7.68 17.20 -8.54
C ALA A 259 -7.23 17.35 -7.07
N HIS A 260 -8.14 17.45 -6.10
CA HIS A 260 -7.82 17.66 -4.70
C HIS A 260 -8.01 16.36 -3.91
N PHE A 261 -6.99 16.00 -3.14
CA PHE A 261 -6.98 14.81 -2.30
C PHE A 261 -6.44 15.14 -0.91
N THR A 262 -6.95 14.43 0.08
CA THR A 262 -6.34 14.37 1.41
C THR A 262 -5.59 13.05 1.55
N THR A 263 -4.34 13.10 1.95
CA THR A 263 -3.64 11.91 2.41
C THR A 263 -4.03 11.66 3.86
N TYR A 264 -4.66 10.52 4.11
CA TYR A 264 -5.03 10.06 5.44
C TYR A 264 -4.04 9.00 5.92
N LEU A 265 -3.71 9.04 7.21
CA LEU A 265 -3.24 7.87 7.92
C LEU A 265 -4.48 7.06 8.32
N VAL A 266 -4.56 5.82 7.86
CA VAL A 266 -5.66 4.92 8.19
C VAL A 266 -5.15 3.72 8.98
N ALA A 267 -5.94 3.25 9.93
CA ALA A 267 -5.69 2.06 10.73
C ALA A 267 -7.01 1.39 11.09
N GLN A 268 -6.95 0.22 11.67
CA GLN A 268 -8.12 -0.38 12.32
C GLN A 268 -8.58 0.49 13.51
N PRO A 269 -9.76 0.29 14.11
CA PRO A 269 -10.21 1.04 15.28
C PRO A 269 -9.19 1.01 16.44
N PRO A 270 -9.08 2.11 17.22
CA PRO A 270 -8.04 2.30 18.25
C PRO A 270 -7.96 1.19 19.31
N GLU A 271 -9.07 0.52 19.58
CA GLU A 271 -9.16 -0.58 20.55
C GLU A 271 -8.32 -1.79 20.14
N THR A 272 -7.90 -1.84 18.87
CA THR A 272 -7.15 -2.96 18.30
C THR A 272 -5.65 -2.69 18.18
N TRP A 273 -5.16 -1.51 18.57
CA TRP A 273 -3.76 -1.13 18.37
C TRP A 273 -2.85 -1.72 19.43
N GLY A 274 -1.75 -2.31 19.02
CA GLY A 274 -0.61 -2.61 19.88
C GLY A 274 0.09 -1.33 20.36
N SER A 275 0.97 -1.47 21.32
CA SER A 275 1.67 -0.34 21.96
C SER A 275 2.51 0.47 20.97
N ASN A 276 3.26 -0.21 20.10
CA ASN A 276 4.13 0.45 19.12
C ASN A 276 3.30 1.22 18.08
N LEU A 277 2.19 0.64 17.62
CA LEU A 277 1.28 1.34 16.70
C LEU A 277 0.62 2.57 17.37
N LYS A 278 0.19 2.45 18.63
CA LYS A 278 -0.33 3.60 19.40
C LYS A 278 0.70 4.72 19.49
N GLN A 279 1.95 4.37 19.82
CA GLN A 279 3.05 5.34 19.90
C GLN A 279 3.31 6.05 18.58
N PHE A 280 3.33 5.29 17.47
CA PHE A 280 3.50 5.83 16.13
C PHE A 280 2.36 6.76 15.72
N ILE A 281 1.10 6.35 15.92
CA ILE A 281 -0.06 7.17 15.58
C ILE A 281 -0.11 8.45 16.44
N CYS A 282 0.10 8.34 17.75
CA CYS A 282 0.18 9.53 18.63
C CYS A 282 1.28 10.50 18.19
N PHE A 283 2.46 10.00 17.78
CA PHE A 283 3.50 10.84 17.22
C PHE A 283 3.00 11.59 15.97
N ILE A 284 2.35 10.90 15.02
CA ILE A 284 1.79 11.52 13.82
C ILE A 284 0.76 12.61 14.19
N GLU A 285 -0.19 12.30 15.07
CA GLU A 285 -1.22 13.25 15.50
C GLU A 285 -0.59 14.51 16.09
N GLN A 286 0.39 14.38 16.98
CA GLN A 286 1.09 15.51 17.61
C GLN A 286 1.79 16.40 16.58
N GLN A 287 2.47 15.80 15.59
CA GLN A 287 3.15 16.53 14.52
C GLN A 287 2.21 17.38 13.65
N PHE A 288 0.96 16.94 13.47
CA PHE A 288 0.02 17.61 12.58
C PHE A 288 -1.00 18.48 13.31
N ILE A 289 -1.39 18.17 14.54
CA ILE A 289 -2.24 19.04 15.37
C ILE A 289 -1.49 20.34 15.73
N GLN A 290 -0.20 20.25 16.10
CA GLN A 290 0.63 21.43 16.40
C GLN A 290 0.88 22.35 15.20
N LYS A 291 0.77 21.86 13.96
CA LYS A 291 0.92 22.66 12.73
C LYS A 291 -0.37 23.37 12.31
N CYS A 292 -1.50 23.01 12.91
CA CYS A 292 -2.81 23.60 12.63
C CYS A 292 -3.25 24.63 13.70
N ALA A 293 -2.53 24.76 14.81
CA ALA A 293 -2.70 25.76 15.88
C ALA A 293 -1.73 26.93 15.66
#